data_41810ce19751427f3b16bf5530c1ddd6
#
_entry.id   41810ce19751427f3b16bf5530c1ddd6
#
_cell.length_a   1.000
_cell.length_b   1.000
_cell.length_c   1.000
_cell.angle_alpha   90.00
_cell.angle_beta   90.00
_cell.angle_gamma   90.00
#
_symmetry.space_group_name_H-M   'P 1'
#
loop_
_entity.id
_entity.type
_entity.pdbx_description
1 polymer ?
#
loop_
_entity_poly.entity_id
_entity_poly.type
_entity_poly.pdbx_seq_one_letter_code
_entity_poly.pdbx_strand_id
1 'polypeptide(L)'
;MVFGLLKDIKNGEYRTIATPVEITTIVNDGHTALVQRGAGEKAGFADSAYEAAGAKLVDTMEEIYAQADFVTKVKELEPCEFPLLRKGQIIFTCIHPAAHPQKVQAILDSGCIAFTAEDSHRYGSPNCEAAGKQGALMGLESMLSINGGKGMFVSGLGGSPAMKVLILGGGTVGQAALSVLYALGARVTVMDINIGILRTLKRQYNEHIDTMMCTKENIAALLPQTDMVLNCVKWPKGCNDWLIDRPMLKLMGKGSVIVDISNDDNGA
;
A
#
# COMPACT_ATOMS: atom_id res chain seq x y z
N MET A 1 3.97 -9.06 -29.55
CA MET A 1 3.70 -9.64 -28.24
C MET A 1 2.22 -9.44 -27.92
N VAL A 2 1.59 -10.43 -27.29
CA VAL A 2 0.20 -10.33 -26.83
C VAL A 2 0.20 -9.96 -25.33
N PHE A 3 -0.33 -8.78 -25.02
CA PHE A 3 -0.49 -8.27 -23.66
C PHE A 3 -1.87 -8.68 -23.14
N GLY A 4 -1.96 -9.17 -21.92
CA GLY A 4 -3.18 -9.61 -21.27
C GLY A 4 -3.43 -8.89 -19.95
N LEU A 5 -4.52 -8.13 -19.87
CA LEU A 5 -5.00 -7.49 -18.65
C LEU A 5 -6.10 -8.33 -18.02
N LEU A 6 -5.84 -8.86 -16.83
CA LEU A 6 -6.82 -9.61 -16.05
C LEU A 6 -7.69 -8.69 -15.20
N LYS A 7 -8.92 -9.10 -14.97
CA LYS A 7 -9.76 -8.61 -13.88
C LYS A 7 -9.23 -9.21 -12.58
N ASP A 8 -8.95 -8.36 -11.60
CA ASP A 8 -8.54 -8.87 -10.29
C ASP A 8 -9.71 -9.58 -9.60
N ILE A 9 -9.43 -10.77 -9.08
CA ILE A 9 -10.42 -11.62 -8.40
C ILE A 9 -10.34 -11.55 -6.87
N LYS A 10 -9.34 -10.83 -6.33
CA LYS A 10 -9.19 -10.66 -4.89
C LYS A 10 -10.35 -9.83 -4.34
N ASN A 11 -10.94 -10.31 -3.27
CA ASN A 11 -12.06 -9.61 -2.64
C ASN A 11 -11.66 -8.19 -2.20
N GLY A 12 -12.46 -7.19 -2.60
CA GLY A 12 -12.20 -5.78 -2.29
C GLY A 12 -11.16 -5.10 -3.19
N GLU A 13 -10.54 -5.82 -4.16
CA GLU A 13 -9.64 -5.19 -5.13
C GLU A 13 -10.44 -4.65 -6.32
N TYR A 14 -10.41 -3.34 -6.49
CA TYR A 14 -11.16 -2.62 -7.52
C TYR A 14 -10.27 -1.87 -8.50
N ARG A 15 -8.96 -1.84 -8.28
CA ARG A 15 -8.00 -1.16 -9.14
C ARG A 15 -7.74 -1.96 -10.40
N THR A 16 -7.30 -1.26 -11.44
CA THR A 16 -6.70 -1.84 -12.64
C THR A 16 -5.26 -1.35 -12.77
N ILE A 17 -4.38 -2.17 -13.31
CA ILE A 17 -2.96 -1.82 -13.49
C ILE A 17 -2.69 -1.10 -14.81
N ALA A 18 -3.62 -1.22 -15.78
CA ALA A 18 -3.57 -0.52 -17.04
C ALA A 18 -4.93 0.08 -17.35
N THR A 19 -4.97 1.38 -17.63
CA THR A 19 -6.16 2.09 -18.07
C THR A 19 -6.26 2.07 -19.62
N PRO A 20 -7.35 2.53 -20.22
CA PRO A 20 -7.42 2.64 -21.68
C PRO A 20 -6.28 3.45 -22.32
N VAL A 21 -5.68 4.39 -21.58
CA VAL A 21 -4.53 5.19 -22.08
C VAL A 21 -3.29 4.32 -22.28
N GLU A 22 -2.94 3.49 -21.31
CA GLU A 22 -1.82 2.56 -21.42
C GLU A 22 -2.09 1.50 -22.49
N ILE A 23 -3.32 1.04 -22.62
CA ILE A 23 -3.72 0.10 -23.70
C ILE A 23 -3.52 0.75 -25.08
N THR A 24 -3.91 2.02 -25.26
CA THR A 24 -3.66 2.75 -26.50
C THR A 24 -2.16 2.79 -26.84
N THR A 25 -1.32 3.04 -25.84
CA THR A 25 0.14 3.04 -26.04
C THR A 25 0.65 1.67 -26.47
N ILE A 26 0.24 0.61 -25.77
CA ILE A 26 0.63 -0.78 -26.10
C ILE A 26 0.23 -1.15 -27.54
N VAL A 27 -0.98 -0.79 -27.96
CA VAL A 27 -1.48 -1.08 -29.30
C VAL A 27 -0.72 -0.26 -30.35
N ASN A 28 -0.46 1.02 -30.09
CA ASN A 28 0.31 1.90 -31.01
C ASN A 28 1.76 1.44 -31.17
N ASP A 29 2.33 0.79 -30.15
CA ASP A 29 3.67 0.19 -30.22
C ASP A 29 3.68 -1.15 -31.00
N GLY A 30 2.55 -1.53 -31.61
CA GLY A 30 2.43 -2.71 -32.47
C GLY A 30 2.17 -4.01 -31.72
N HIS A 31 1.69 -3.94 -30.48
CA HIS A 31 1.32 -5.10 -29.68
C HIS A 31 -0.19 -5.37 -29.74
N THR A 32 -0.62 -6.59 -29.48
CA THR A 32 -2.03 -6.93 -29.30
C THR A 32 -2.38 -6.85 -27.83
N ALA A 33 -3.46 -6.15 -27.48
CA ALA A 33 -3.98 -6.09 -26.13
C ALA A 33 -5.25 -6.93 -25.99
N LEU A 34 -5.24 -7.91 -25.07
CA LEU A 34 -6.41 -8.64 -24.61
C LEU A 34 -6.80 -8.10 -23.24
N VAL A 35 -8.06 -7.74 -23.05
CA VAL A 35 -8.58 -7.23 -21.79
C VAL A 35 -9.75 -8.10 -21.35
N GLN A 36 -9.67 -8.63 -20.13
CA GLN A 36 -10.80 -9.37 -19.57
C GLN A 36 -11.97 -8.42 -19.28
N ARG A 37 -13.20 -8.81 -19.68
CA ARG A 37 -14.40 -8.00 -19.43
C ARG A 37 -14.53 -7.61 -17.98
N GLY A 38 -14.82 -6.33 -17.76
CA GLY A 38 -14.96 -5.74 -16.44
C GLY A 38 -13.65 -5.55 -15.68
N ALA A 39 -12.48 -5.68 -16.33
CA ALA A 39 -11.17 -5.48 -15.68
C ALA A 39 -10.98 -4.06 -15.13
N GLY A 40 -11.56 -3.06 -15.78
CA GLY A 40 -11.51 -1.66 -15.33
C GLY A 40 -12.80 -1.10 -14.74
N GLU A 41 -13.90 -1.85 -14.79
CA GLU A 41 -15.24 -1.34 -14.49
C GLU A 41 -15.34 -0.71 -13.10
N LYS A 42 -14.85 -1.39 -12.08
CA LYS A 42 -14.87 -0.90 -10.69
C LYS A 42 -13.88 0.25 -10.45
N ALA A 43 -12.90 0.43 -11.34
CA ALA A 43 -12.00 1.58 -11.35
C ALA A 43 -12.54 2.76 -12.16
N GLY A 44 -13.74 2.63 -12.74
CA GLY A 44 -14.41 3.69 -13.52
C GLY A 44 -14.13 3.63 -15.02
N PHE A 45 -13.51 2.56 -15.52
CA PHE A 45 -13.23 2.38 -16.95
C PHE A 45 -14.13 1.30 -17.54
N ALA A 46 -15.09 1.71 -18.38
CA ALA A 46 -16.00 0.80 -19.07
C ALA A 46 -15.25 -0.05 -20.13
N ASP A 47 -15.75 -1.25 -20.39
CA ASP A 47 -15.24 -2.13 -21.45
C ASP A 47 -15.14 -1.45 -22.80
N SER A 48 -16.13 -0.62 -23.17
CA SER A 48 -16.14 0.15 -24.41
C SER A 48 -14.96 1.13 -24.54
N ALA A 49 -14.42 1.63 -23.43
CA ALA A 49 -13.25 2.50 -23.45
C ALA A 49 -11.97 1.70 -23.80
N TYR A 50 -11.86 0.45 -23.36
CA TYR A 50 -10.77 -0.45 -23.75
C TYR A 50 -10.89 -0.87 -25.22
N GLU A 51 -12.10 -1.14 -25.72
CA GLU A 51 -12.32 -1.41 -27.15
C GLU A 51 -11.94 -0.20 -28.01
N ALA A 52 -12.33 1.01 -27.61
CA ALA A 52 -11.94 2.25 -28.29
C ALA A 52 -10.41 2.49 -28.24
N ALA A 53 -9.72 1.98 -27.22
CA ALA A 53 -8.25 2.00 -27.12
C ALA A 53 -7.58 0.94 -28.01
N GLY A 54 -8.34 0.10 -28.71
CA GLY A 54 -7.83 -0.93 -29.61
C GLY A 54 -7.64 -2.30 -28.95
N ALA A 55 -8.13 -2.52 -27.73
CA ALA A 55 -8.10 -3.82 -27.10
C ALA A 55 -9.17 -4.76 -27.67
N LYS A 56 -8.86 -6.06 -27.66
CA LYS A 56 -9.85 -7.12 -27.83
C LYS A 56 -10.33 -7.60 -26.45
N LEU A 57 -11.63 -7.50 -26.21
CA LEU A 57 -12.21 -8.04 -24.98
C LEU A 57 -12.34 -9.54 -25.04
N VAL A 58 -12.08 -10.22 -23.91
CA VAL A 58 -12.29 -11.64 -23.71
C VAL A 58 -13.09 -11.87 -22.42
N ASP A 59 -13.80 -12.98 -22.34
CA ASP A 59 -14.75 -13.19 -21.24
C ASP A 59 -14.08 -13.79 -19.99
N THR A 60 -13.04 -14.61 -20.16
CA THR A 60 -12.46 -15.42 -19.09
C THR A 60 -10.97 -15.15 -18.88
N MET A 61 -10.48 -15.44 -17.68
CA MET A 61 -9.04 -15.37 -17.39
C MET A 61 -8.27 -16.47 -18.13
N GLU A 62 -8.88 -17.62 -18.32
CA GLU A 62 -8.31 -18.75 -19.06
C GLU A 62 -7.97 -18.37 -20.50
N GLU A 63 -8.82 -17.56 -21.15
CA GLU A 63 -8.54 -17.03 -22.48
C GLU A 63 -7.33 -16.09 -22.50
N ILE A 64 -7.19 -15.25 -21.46
CA ILE A 64 -5.99 -14.38 -21.29
C ILE A 64 -4.75 -15.25 -21.12
N TYR A 65 -4.76 -16.17 -20.15
CA TYR A 65 -3.60 -17.03 -19.89
C TYR A 65 -3.22 -17.88 -21.10
N ALA A 66 -4.20 -18.38 -21.86
CA ALA A 66 -3.94 -19.19 -23.04
C ALA A 66 -3.27 -18.43 -24.19
N GLN A 67 -3.59 -17.14 -24.38
CA GLN A 67 -3.21 -16.38 -25.56
C GLN A 67 -2.13 -15.33 -25.31
N ALA A 68 -2.04 -14.78 -24.07
CA ALA A 68 -1.12 -13.69 -23.78
C ALA A 68 0.32 -14.16 -23.53
N ASP A 69 1.28 -13.43 -24.07
CA ASP A 69 2.72 -13.58 -23.77
C ASP A 69 3.06 -12.90 -22.43
N PHE A 70 2.39 -11.78 -22.16
CA PHE A 70 2.56 -10.96 -20.97
C PHE A 70 1.21 -10.81 -20.26
N VAL A 71 1.11 -11.29 -19.03
CA VAL A 71 -0.12 -11.25 -18.21
C VAL A 71 0.09 -10.35 -17.01
N THR A 72 -0.89 -9.49 -16.73
CA THR A 72 -0.82 -8.57 -15.61
C THR A 72 -2.15 -8.38 -14.91
N LYS A 73 -2.07 -8.13 -13.60
CA LYS A 73 -3.14 -7.67 -12.70
C LYS A 73 -2.52 -6.95 -11.50
N VAL A 74 -3.33 -6.41 -10.60
CA VAL A 74 -2.82 -5.62 -9.46
C VAL A 74 -2.31 -6.51 -8.34
N LYS A 75 -3.09 -7.51 -7.90
CA LYS A 75 -2.79 -8.33 -6.73
C LYS A 75 -2.19 -9.70 -7.10
N GLU A 76 -1.72 -10.37 -6.06
CA GLU A 76 -1.07 -11.67 -6.14
C GLU A 76 -1.93 -12.69 -6.88
N LEU A 77 -1.29 -13.68 -7.49
CA LEU A 77 -1.97 -14.81 -8.10
C LEU A 77 -2.77 -15.61 -7.06
N GLU A 78 -3.96 -16.00 -7.41
CA GLU A 78 -4.78 -16.88 -6.58
C GLU A 78 -4.64 -18.36 -7.02
N PRO A 79 -4.93 -19.34 -6.14
CA PRO A 79 -4.69 -20.76 -6.45
C PRO A 79 -5.36 -21.28 -7.74
N CYS A 80 -6.51 -20.71 -8.13
CA CYS A 80 -7.18 -21.05 -9.39
C CYS A 80 -6.39 -20.63 -10.64
N GLU A 81 -5.47 -19.68 -10.51
CA GLU A 81 -4.64 -19.19 -11.61
C GLU A 81 -3.39 -20.06 -11.84
N PHE A 82 -2.92 -20.80 -10.82
CA PHE A 82 -1.69 -21.59 -10.90
C PHE A 82 -1.64 -22.59 -12.07
N PRO A 83 -2.73 -23.36 -12.34
CA PRO A 83 -2.74 -24.29 -13.46
C PRO A 83 -2.73 -23.63 -14.83
N LEU A 84 -2.99 -22.31 -14.90
CA LEU A 84 -3.07 -21.56 -16.14
C LEU A 84 -1.72 -20.96 -16.56
N LEU A 85 -0.74 -20.92 -15.63
CA LEU A 85 0.59 -20.40 -15.89
C LEU A 85 1.33 -21.25 -16.92
N ARG A 86 2.05 -20.61 -17.85
CA ARG A 86 2.77 -21.28 -18.93
C ARG A 86 4.26 -20.97 -18.90
N LYS A 87 5.07 -21.97 -19.26
CA LYS A 87 6.52 -21.80 -19.40
C LYS A 87 6.87 -20.65 -20.37
N GLY A 88 7.72 -19.75 -19.93
CA GLY A 88 8.17 -18.59 -20.69
C GLY A 88 7.17 -17.44 -20.79
N GLN A 89 5.96 -17.58 -20.25
CA GLN A 89 4.99 -16.49 -20.12
C GLN A 89 5.51 -15.46 -19.12
N ILE A 90 5.35 -14.18 -19.41
CA ILE A 90 5.73 -13.10 -18.50
C ILE A 90 4.55 -12.75 -17.60
N ILE A 91 4.77 -12.75 -16.30
CA ILE A 91 3.78 -12.35 -15.30
C ILE A 91 4.29 -11.09 -14.59
N PHE A 92 3.48 -10.03 -14.58
CA PHE A 92 3.75 -8.79 -13.86
C PHE A 92 2.60 -8.48 -12.91
N THR A 93 2.83 -8.66 -11.61
CA THR A 93 1.83 -8.42 -10.55
C THR A 93 2.53 -8.22 -9.21
N CYS A 94 1.80 -7.77 -8.18
CA CYS A 94 2.29 -7.90 -6.81
C CYS A 94 2.45 -9.39 -6.47
N ILE A 95 3.56 -9.79 -5.90
CA ILE A 95 3.86 -11.18 -5.54
C ILE A 95 3.98 -11.35 -4.02
N HIS A 96 4.58 -10.38 -3.33
CA HIS A 96 4.88 -10.42 -1.90
C HIS A 96 5.51 -11.76 -1.48
N PRO A 97 6.69 -12.13 -2.05
CA PRO A 97 7.20 -13.50 -2.02
C PRO A 97 7.44 -14.03 -0.60
N ALA A 98 7.78 -13.15 0.34
CA ALA A 98 8.01 -13.55 1.73
C ALA A 98 6.73 -14.00 2.46
N ALA A 99 5.60 -13.35 2.13
CA ALA A 99 4.31 -13.66 2.74
C ALA A 99 3.60 -14.85 2.06
N HIS A 100 3.98 -15.20 0.82
CA HIS A 100 3.26 -16.16 0.01
C HIS A 100 4.15 -17.24 -0.64
N PRO A 101 4.85 -18.09 0.14
CA PRO A 101 5.78 -19.08 -0.40
C PRO A 101 5.12 -20.07 -1.37
N GLN A 102 3.85 -20.42 -1.18
CA GLN A 102 3.11 -21.32 -2.09
C GLN A 102 2.88 -20.69 -3.47
N LYS A 103 2.61 -19.38 -3.53
CA LYS A 103 2.46 -18.64 -4.80
C LYS A 103 3.80 -18.57 -5.55
N VAL A 104 4.88 -18.37 -4.81
CA VAL A 104 6.25 -18.41 -5.38
C VAL A 104 6.56 -19.79 -5.94
N GLN A 105 6.23 -20.86 -5.21
CA GLN A 105 6.46 -22.22 -5.68
C GLN A 105 5.70 -22.50 -6.98
N ALA A 106 4.43 -22.10 -7.06
CA ALA A 106 3.64 -22.27 -8.29
C ALA A 106 4.25 -21.51 -9.49
N ILE A 107 4.77 -20.30 -9.27
CA ILE A 107 5.49 -19.53 -10.29
C ILE A 107 6.74 -20.28 -10.76
N LEU A 108 7.55 -20.80 -9.85
CA LEU A 108 8.76 -21.55 -10.16
C LEU A 108 8.45 -22.84 -10.92
N ASP A 109 7.45 -23.60 -10.48
CA ASP A 109 7.05 -24.89 -11.09
C ASP A 109 6.51 -24.71 -12.52
N SER A 110 5.85 -23.59 -12.78
CA SER A 110 5.31 -23.28 -14.12
C SER A 110 6.39 -22.94 -15.15
N GLY A 111 7.57 -22.49 -14.69
CA GLY A 111 8.63 -21.99 -15.55
C GLY A 111 8.30 -20.68 -16.25
N CYS A 112 7.33 -19.90 -15.75
CA CYS A 112 7.06 -18.55 -16.22
C CYS A 112 8.15 -17.57 -15.75
N ILE A 113 8.17 -16.37 -16.32
CA ILE A 113 9.08 -15.28 -15.95
C ILE A 113 8.26 -14.25 -15.17
N ALA A 114 8.52 -14.12 -13.87
CA ALA A 114 7.74 -13.24 -13.02
C ALA A 114 8.53 -11.98 -12.60
N PHE A 115 7.89 -10.84 -12.72
CA PHE A 115 8.37 -9.57 -12.19
C PHE A 115 7.41 -9.09 -11.11
N THR A 116 7.95 -8.72 -9.96
CA THR A 116 7.16 -8.20 -8.86
C THR A 116 6.91 -6.69 -9.01
N ALA A 117 5.64 -6.30 -8.98
CA ALA A 117 5.25 -4.90 -9.17
C ALA A 117 5.67 -4.03 -7.98
N GLU A 118 5.72 -4.57 -6.76
CA GLU A 118 6.09 -3.82 -5.55
C GLU A 118 7.54 -3.30 -5.55
N ASP A 119 8.45 -3.94 -6.27
CA ASP A 119 9.86 -3.56 -6.33
C ASP A 119 10.24 -2.83 -7.65
N SER A 120 9.27 -2.59 -8.55
CA SER A 120 9.53 -2.01 -9.87
C SER A 120 9.48 -0.47 -9.92
N HIS A 121 9.17 0.19 -8.81
CA HIS A 121 8.94 1.64 -8.78
C HIS A 121 10.22 2.44 -8.47
N ARG A 122 10.71 3.17 -9.46
CA ARG A 122 11.91 4.03 -9.32
C ARG A 122 11.75 5.12 -8.26
N TYR A 123 10.55 5.68 -8.10
CA TYR A 123 10.26 6.83 -7.23
C TYR A 123 9.39 6.50 -6.01
N GLY A 124 9.30 5.22 -5.67
CA GLY A 124 8.42 4.74 -4.61
C GLY A 124 7.10 4.18 -5.16
N SER A 125 6.54 3.24 -4.44
CA SER A 125 5.31 2.56 -4.85
C SER A 125 4.08 3.47 -4.65
N PRO A 126 3.24 3.69 -5.69
CA PRO A 126 1.98 4.41 -5.53
C PRO A 126 1.02 3.69 -4.57
N ASN A 127 1.12 2.35 -4.46
CA ASN A 127 0.36 1.59 -3.47
C ASN A 127 0.78 1.93 -2.04
N CYS A 128 2.08 2.10 -1.80
CA CYS A 128 2.59 2.53 -0.49
C CYS A 128 2.14 3.97 -0.16
N GLU A 129 2.12 4.85 -1.14
CA GLU A 129 1.60 6.21 -0.97
C GLU A 129 0.10 6.19 -0.63
N ALA A 130 -0.70 5.44 -1.39
CA ALA A 130 -2.13 5.28 -1.12
C ALA A 130 -2.39 4.65 0.26
N ALA A 131 -1.61 3.63 0.65
CA ALA A 131 -1.73 3.00 1.96
C ALA A 131 -1.49 3.98 3.12
N GLY A 132 -0.45 4.82 3.01
CA GLY A 132 -0.15 5.84 4.02
C GLY A 132 -1.27 6.87 4.15
N LYS A 133 -1.77 7.40 3.03
CA LYS A 133 -2.89 8.34 3.02
C LYS A 133 -4.17 7.72 3.60
N GLN A 134 -4.51 6.51 3.16
CA GLN A 134 -5.70 5.80 3.64
C GLN A 134 -5.59 5.43 5.11
N GLY A 135 -4.42 4.97 5.57
CA GLY A 135 -4.18 4.67 6.98
C GLY A 135 -4.37 5.89 7.88
N ALA A 136 -3.90 7.07 7.43
CA ALA A 136 -4.15 8.31 8.15
C ALA A 136 -5.65 8.64 8.28
N LEU A 137 -6.42 8.48 7.20
CA LEU A 137 -7.87 8.71 7.21
C LEU A 137 -8.60 7.72 8.11
N MET A 138 -8.27 6.43 8.05
CA MET A 138 -8.84 5.38 8.92
C MET A 138 -8.51 5.64 10.39
N GLY A 139 -7.29 6.12 10.69
CA GLY A 139 -6.91 6.52 12.03
C GLY A 139 -7.76 7.68 12.55
N LEU A 140 -8.00 8.70 11.73
CA LEU A 140 -8.87 9.82 12.08
C LEU A 140 -10.32 9.37 12.29
N GLU A 141 -10.84 8.49 11.45
CA GLU A 141 -12.16 7.89 11.60
C GLU A 141 -12.28 7.12 12.94
N SER A 142 -11.25 6.34 13.27
CA SER A 142 -11.18 5.59 14.54
C SER A 142 -11.08 6.50 15.77
N MET A 143 -10.58 7.73 15.62
CA MET A 143 -10.54 8.72 16.71
C MET A 143 -11.91 9.32 17.06
N LEU A 144 -12.91 9.13 16.22
CA LEU A 144 -14.27 9.62 16.53
C LEU A 144 -14.84 8.90 17.75
N SER A 145 -15.55 9.63 18.61
CA SER A 145 -16.15 9.06 19.83
C SER A 145 -17.18 7.98 19.53
N ILE A 146 -17.89 8.09 18.40
CA ILE A 146 -18.86 7.08 17.94
C ILE A 146 -18.18 5.76 17.56
N ASN A 147 -16.88 5.77 17.27
CA ASN A 147 -16.05 4.61 16.97
C ASN A 147 -15.18 4.17 18.16
N GLY A 148 -15.41 4.74 19.35
CA GLY A 148 -14.68 4.40 20.58
C GLY A 148 -13.38 5.18 20.80
N GLY A 149 -13.03 6.10 19.91
CA GLY A 149 -11.87 6.99 20.05
C GLY A 149 -12.09 8.12 21.05
N LYS A 150 -11.05 8.96 21.24
CA LYS A 150 -11.09 10.11 22.18
C LYS A 150 -12.07 11.21 21.79
N GLY A 151 -12.57 11.25 20.54
CA GLY A 151 -13.41 12.33 20.04
C GLY A 151 -12.65 13.66 19.86
N MET A 152 -11.34 13.61 19.63
CA MET A 152 -10.53 14.80 19.40
C MET A 152 -10.60 15.26 17.95
N PHE A 153 -10.59 16.58 17.76
CA PHE A 153 -10.44 17.18 16.43
C PHE A 153 -8.96 17.24 16.03
N VAL A 154 -8.65 16.87 14.79
CA VAL A 154 -7.26 16.75 14.32
C VAL A 154 -6.48 18.05 14.46
N SER A 155 -7.07 19.19 14.10
CA SER A 155 -6.45 20.52 14.20
C SER A 155 -6.63 21.20 15.57
N GLY A 156 -7.37 20.55 16.50
CA GLY A 156 -7.86 21.20 17.70
C GLY A 156 -8.98 22.21 17.42
N LEU A 157 -9.36 22.93 18.44
CA LEU A 157 -10.38 24.00 18.39
C LEU A 157 -9.87 25.19 19.19
N GLY A 158 -10.54 26.34 19.10
CA GLY A 158 -10.28 27.45 19.99
C GLY A 158 -10.35 27.01 21.46
N GLY A 159 -9.23 27.07 22.18
CA GLY A 159 -9.10 26.58 23.56
C GLY A 159 -8.80 25.08 23.73
N SER A 160 -8.69 24.30 22.66
CA SER A 160 -8.31 22.90 22.70
C SER A 160 -7.14 22.59 21.76
N PRO A 161 -6.11 21.82 22.20
CA PRO A 161 -4.94 21.54 21.39
C PRO A 161 -5.25 20.62 20.21
N ALA A 162 -4.40 20.68 19.19
CA ALA A 162 -4.40 19.74 18.08
C ALA A 162 -3.97 18.33 18.52
N MET A 163 -4.44 17.32 17.81
CA MET A 163 -4.10 15.92 18.00
C MET A 163 -2.59 15.70 17.85
N LYS A 164 -2.00 14.93 18.76
CA LYS A 164 -0.60 14.52 18.70
C LYS A 164 -0.49 13.16 18.05
N VAL A 165 0.21 13.12 16.92
CA VAL A 165 0.37 11.92 16.11
C VAL A 165 1.83 11.50 16.08
N LEU A 166 2.09 10.22 16.30
CA LEU A 166 3.39 9.59 16.17
C LEU A 166 3.40 8.69 14.92
N ILE A 167 4.30 8.96 13.98
CA ILE A 167 4.52 8.13 12.80
C ILE A 167 5.83 7.36 12.99
N LEU A 168 5.76 6.04 12.99
CA LEU A 168 6.90 5.15 13.02
C LEU A 168 7.28 4.76 11.59
N GLY A 169 8.47 5.17 11.13
CA GLY A 169 8.95 5.00 9.77
C GLY A 169 8.67 6.20 8.87
N GLY A 170 9.72 6.85 8.37
CA GLY A 170 9.69 8.00 7.45
C GLY A 170 9.85 7.61 5.96
N GLY A 171 9.56 6.34 5.60
CA GLY A 171 9.53 5.85 4.22
C GLY A 171 8.33 6.37 3.43
N THR A 172 8.06 5.79 2.25
CA THR A 172 6.97 6.23 1.36
C THR A 172 5.61 6.25 2.06
N VAL A 173 5.29 5.20 2.84
CA VAL A 173 4.03 5.10 3.60
C VAL A 173 3.94 6.22 4.65
N GLY A 174 5.00 6.37 5.47
CA GLY A 174 5.02 7.37 6.54
C GLY A 174 4.99 8.80 6.02
N GLN A 175 5.68 9.11 4.92
CA GLN A 175 5.63 10.42 4.26
C GLN A 175 4.24 10.73 3.71
N ALA A 176 3.58 9.74 3.14
CA ALA A 176 2.21 9.89 2.65
C ALA A 176 1.20 10.14 3.79
N ALA A 177 1.32 9.39 4.89
CA ALA A 177 0.52 9.63 6.09
C ALA A 177 0.79 11.03 6.69
N LEU A 178 2.07 11.41 6.79
CA LEU A 178 2.49 12.73 7.26
C LEU A 178 1.85 13.85 6.42
N SER A 179 1.83 13.72 5.09
CA SER A 179 1.28 14.75 4.21
C SER A 179 -0.19 15.05 4.50
N VAL A 180 -0.98 14.02 4.77
CA VAL A 180 -2.41 14.15 5.12
C VAL A 180 -2.57 14.78 6.51
N LEU A 181 -1.91 14.23 7.51
CA LEU A 181 -2.07 14.66 8.91
C LEU A 181 -1.55 16.08 9.15
N TYR A 182 -0.44 16.42 8.52
CA TYR A 182 0.10 17.78 8.56
C TYR A 182 -0.83 18.80 7.91
N ALA A 183 -1.36 18.48 6.71
CA ALA A 183 -2.31 19.35 6.02
C ALA A 183 -3.61 19.58 6.82
N LEU A 184 -4.02 18.59 7.60
CA LEU A 184 -5.18 18.69 8.48
C LEU A 184 -4.88 19.36 9.84
N GLY A 185 -3.64 19.77 10.09
CA GLY A 185 -3.26 20.52 11.27
C GLY A 185 -2.92 19.69 12.52
N ALA A 186 -2.62 18.39 12.37
CA ALA A 186 -2.11 17.59 13.47
C ALA A 186 -0.70 18.05 13.91
N ARG A 187 -0.35 17.79 15.17
CA ARG A 187 1.03 17.88 15.67
C ARG A 187 1.71 16.54 15.45
N VAL A 188 2.59 16.47 14.46
CA VAL A 188 3.19 15.21 14.04
C VAL A 188 4.64 15.10 14.49
N THR A 189 4.98 13.96 15.09
CA THR A 189 6.35 13.49 15.30
C THR A 189 6.61 12.30 14.38
N VAL A 190 7.68 12.36 13.59
CA VAL A 190 8.11 11.23 12.75
C VAL A 190 9.35 10.60 13.35
N MET A 191 9.34 9.29 13.50
CA MET A 191 10.51 8.50 13.92
C MET A 191 11.03 7.63 12.78
N ASP A 192 12.34 7.57 12.63
CA ASP A 192 13.03 6.68 11.70
C ASP A 192 14.40 6.31 12.26
N ILE A 193 14.96 5.18 11.83
CA ILE A 193 16.34 4.80 12.15
C ILE A 193 17.36 5.51 11.27
N ASN A 194 16.92 6.08 10.14
CA ASN A 194 17.76 6.80 9.19
C ASN A 194 17.69 8.30 9.44
N ILE A 195 18.75 8.85 10.03
CA ILE A 195 18.87 10.29 10.32
C ILE A 195 18.79 11.15 9.03
N GLY A 196 19.18 10.62 7.87
CA GLY A 196 19.07 11.32 6.59
C GLY A 196 17.63 11.59 6.18
N ILE A 197 16.73 10.62 6.39
CA ILE A 197 15.28 10.78 6.19
C ILE A 197 14.74 11.84 7.13
N LEU A 198 15.06 11.76 8.42
CA LEU A 198 14.59 12.71 9.43
C LEU A 198 15.02 14.15 9.11
N ARG A 199 16.28 14.37 8.70
CA ARG A 199 16.78 15.67 8.28
C ARG A 199 16.08 16.20 7.03
N THR A 200 15.76 15.33 6.08
CA THR A 200 15.06 15.71 4.85
C THR A 200 13.63 16.14 5.16
N LEU A 201 12.91 15.36 5.94
CA LEU A 201 11.55 15.66 6.36
C LEU A 201 11.48 16.96 7.17
N LYS A 202 12.39 17.15 8.13
CA LYS A 202 12.44 18.35 8.95
C LYS A 202 12.54 19.62 8.07
N ARG A 203 13.42 19.62 7.07
CA ARG A 203 13.57 20.72 6.10
C ARG A 203 12.36 20.89 5.19
N GLN A 204 11.81 19.78 4.69
CA GLN A 204 10.65 19.80 3.78
C GLN A 204 9.41 20.44 4.41
N TYR A 205 9.25 20.27 5.72
CA TYR A 205 8.13 20.81 6.49
C TYR A 205 8.49 22.08 7.28
N ASN A 206 9.56 22.80 6.86
CA ASN A 206 9.99 24.09 7.43
C ASN A 206 10.11 24.07 8.96
N GLU A 207 10.67 23.01 9.52
CA GLU A 207 10.81 22.78 10.97
C GLU A 207 9.48 22.65 11.76
N HIS A 208 8.34 22.61 11.10
CA HIS A 208 7.02 22.54 11.75
C HIS A 208 6.57 21.13 12.17
N ILE A 209 7.39 20.09 11.96
CA ILE A 209 7.17 18.76 12.50
C ILE A 209 8.28 18.42 13.48
N ASP A 210 8.02 17.50 14.39
CA ASP A 210 9.06 16.92 15.23
C ASP A 210 9.63 15.66 14.58
N THR A 211 10.93 15.41 14.78
CA THR A 211 11.60 14.19 14.30
C THR A 211 12.45 13.61 15.41
N MET A 212 12.48 12.28 15.52
CA MET A 212 13.24 11.58 16.57
C MET A 212 13.75 10.24 16.06
N MET A 213 14.89 9.77 16.58
CA MET A 213 15.39 8.43 16.28
C MET A 213 14.43 7.38 16.80
N CYS A 214 14.12 6.37 15.96
CA CYS A 214 13.21 5.29 16.29
C CYS A 214 13.93 4.27 17.17
N THR A 215 13.73 4.37 18.49
CA THR A 215 14.15 3.39 19.49
C THR A 215 12.98 3.09 20.41
N LYS A 216 12.97 1.93 21.07
CA LYS A 216 11.91 1.55 22.03
C LYS A 216 11.78 2.56 23.16
N GLU A 217 12.90 3.07 23.65
CA GLU A 217 12.94 4.06 24.73
C GLU A 217 12.29 5.37 24.30
N ASN A 218 12.60 5.86 23.10
CA ASN A 218 12.03 7.09 22.57
C ASN A 218 10.54 6.93 22.27
N ILE A 219 10.10 5.78 21.74
CA ILE A 219 8.69 5.47 21.54
C ILE A 219 7.98 5.50 22.89
N ALA A 220 8.46 4.75 23.87
CA ALA A 220 7.86 4.69 25.21
C ALA A 220 7.75 6.08 25.87
N ALA A 221 8.73 6.92 25.69
CA ALA A 221 8.72 8.30 26.22
C ALA A 221 7.62 9.18 25.59
N LEU A 222 7.25 8.93 24.34
CA LEU A 222 6.20 9.72 23.66
C LEU A 222 4.80 9.17 23.80
N LEU A 223 4.62 7.87 24.00
CA LEU A 223 3.31 7.21 24.06
C LEU A 223 2.33 7.84 25.07
N PRO A 224 2.74 8.29 26.28
CA PRO A 224 1.81 8.89 27.25
C PRO A 224 1.10 10.14 26.75
N GLN A 225 1.70 10.86 25.84
CA GLN A 225 1.14 12.09 25.27
C GLN A 225 0.66 11.93 23.82
N THR A 226 0.76 10.74 23.24
CA THR A 226 0.35 10.45 21.85
C THR A 226 -1.12 10.06 21.81
N ASP A 227 -1.86 10.66 20.89
CA ASP A 227 -3.26 10.34 20.67
C ASP A 227 -3.43 9.25 19.61
N MET A 228 -2.59 9.27 18.57
CA MET A 228 -2.63 8.31 17.49
C MET A 228 -1.21 7.91 17.08
N VAL A 229 -0.98 6.61 16.88
CA VAL A 229 0.25 6.06 16.33
C VAL A 229 -0.05 5.46 14.95
N LEU A 230 0.77 5.75 13.94
CA LEU A 230 0.77 5.05 12.67
C LEU A 230 2.08 4.26 12.53
N ASN A 231 1.98 2.94 12.44
CA ASN A 231 3.11 2.11 12.08
C ASN A 231 3.24 2.01 10.56
N CYS A 232 4.34 2.55 10.05
CA CYS A 232 4.69 2.60 8.63
C CYS A 232 6.06 1.93 8.36
N VAL A 233 6.57 1.15 9.31
CA VAL A 233 7.88 0.51 9.23
C VAL A 233 7.79 -0.72 8.33
N LYS A 234 8.76 -0.87 7.43
CA LYS A 234 9.01 -2.15 6.76
C LYS A 234 9.83 -3.02 7.71
N TRP A 235 9.18 -4.01 8.32
CA TRP A 235 9.82 -4.86 9.33
C TRP A 235 10.83 -5.81 8.69
N PRO A 236 11.99 -6.05 9.31
CA PRO A 236 12.96 -7.02 8.82
C PRO A 236 12.38 -8.43 8.83
N LYS A 237 12.55 -9.17 7.72
CA LYS A 237 12.09 -10.56 7.61
C LYS A 237 12.68 -11.42 8.74
N GLY A 238 11.83 -12.23 9.36
CA GLY A 238 12.24 -13.14 10.45
C GLY A 238 12.52 -12.45 11.80
N CYS A 239 12.24 -11.16 11.93
CA CYS A 239 12.28 -10.48 13.19
C CYS A 239 11.01 -10.81 14.00
N ASN A 240 11.18 -11.34 15.21
CA ASN A 240 10.09 -11.69 16.13
C ASN A 240 9.94 -10.65 17.26
N ASP A 241 10.41 -9.44 17.06
CA ASP A 241 10.33 -8.35 18.03
C ASP A 241 9.25 -7.33 17.60
N TRP A 242 8.76 -6.55 18.53
CA TRP A 242 7.77 -5.49 18.33
C TRP A 242 8.35 -4.13 18.67
N LEU A 243 7.93 -3.09 17.96
CA LEU A 243 8.24 -1.70 18.32
C LEU A 243 7.44 -1.25 19.54
N ILE A 244 6.19 -1.68 19.62
CA ILE A 244 5.29 -1.39 20.74
C ILE A 244 4.80 -2.71 21.31
N ASP A 245 5.31 -3.08 22.48
CA ASP A 245 4.91 -4.28 23.20
C ASP A 245 3.69 -4.04 24.12
N ARG A 246 3.14 -5.12 24.68
CA ARG A 246 1.96 -5.05 25.58
C ARG A 246 2.16 -4.14 26.81
N PRO A 247 3.30 -4.09 27.49
CA PRO A 247 3.59 -3.11 28.53
C PRO A 247 3.50 -1.67 28.02
N MET A 248 4.04 -1.37 26.84
CA MET A 248 4.03 -0.03 26.25
C MET A 248 2.62 0.45 25.88
N LEU A 249 1.71 -0.46 25.50
CA LEU A 249 0.30 -0.11 25.26
C LEU A 249 -0.38 0.52 26.48
N LYS A 250 0.04 0.14 27.68
CA LYS A 250 -0.50 0.70 28.93
C LYS A 250 -0.07 2.15 29.20
N LEU A 251 0.94 2.62 28.47
CA LEU A 251 1.40 4.01 28.55
C LEU A 251 0.48 4.95 27.78
N MET A 252 -0.28 4.45 26.80
CA MET A 252 -1.20 5.24 26.00
C MET A 252 -2.46 5.61 26.77
N GLY A 253 -2.97 6.79 26.51
CA GLY A 253 -4.24 7.24 27.07
C GLY A 253 -5.43 6.42 26.54
N LYS A 254 -6.47 6.30 27.36
CA LYS A 254 -7.71 5.62 26.95
C LYS A 254 -8.28 6.26 25.67
N GLY A 255 -8.69 5.45 24.71
CA GLY A 255 -9.23 5.88 23.42
C GLY A 255 -8.18 6.41 22.44
N SER A 256 -6.87 6.26 22.73
CA SER A 256 -5.83 6.42 21.72
C SER A 256 -5.90 5.31 20.68
N VAL A 257 -5.46 5.60 19.47
CA VAL A 257 -5.57 4.70 18.32
C VAL A 257 -4.18 4.30 17.82
N ILE A 258 -4.02 3.04 17.45
CA ILE A 258 -2.86 2.56 16.68
C ILE A 258 -3.38 2.08 15.32
N VAL A 259 -2.77 2.58 14.25
CA VAL A 259 -3.00 2.13 12.88
C VAL A 259 -1.75 1.39 12.42
N ASP A 260 -1.84 0.10 12.26
CA ASP A 260 -0.76 -0.71 11.71
C ASP A 260 -0.95 -0.84 10.21
N ILE A 261 -0.05 -0.21 9.43
CA ILE A 261 -0.07 -0.21 7.96
C ILE A 261 0.98 -1.20 7.43
N SER A 262 1.78 -1.79 8.31
CA SER A 262 2.78 -2.78 7.92
C SER A 262 2.12 -4.03 7.34
N ASN A 263 2.79 -4.67 6.39
CA ASN A 263 2.32 -5.92 5.79
C ASN A 263 3.24 -7.05 6.23
N ASP A 264 3.35 -7.24 7.53
CA ASP A 264 4.21 -8.23 8.18
C ASP A 264 3.37 -9.25 8.94
N ASP A 265 3.87 -10.50 9.02
CA ASP A 265 3.15 -11.59 9.69
C ASP A 265 2.97 -11.34 11.21
N ASN A 266 3.82 -10.51 11.80
CA ASN A 266 3.85 -10.28 13.25
C ASN A 266 3.38 -8.88 13.67
N GLY A 267 3.09 -7.98 12.73
CA GLY A 267 2.74 -6.58 13.03
C GLY A 267 3.92 -5.77 13.61
N ALA A 268 3.62 -4.67 14.25
CA ALA A 268 4.62 -3.74 14.81
C ALA A 268 4.92 -3.98 16.26
#